data_e5c412a87ef9d8d3fee45e3bf8fc2453
#
_entry.id   e5c412a87ef9d8d3fee45e3bf8fc2453
#
_cell.length_a   1.000
_cell.length_b   1.000
_cell.length_c   1.000
_cell.angle_alpha   90.00
_cell.angle_beta   90.00
_cell.angle_gamma   90.00
#
_symmetry.space_group_name_H-M   'P 1'
#
loop_
_entity.id
_entity.type
_entity.pdbx_description
1 polymer ?
#
loop_
_entity_poly.entity_id
_entity_poly.type
_entity_poly.pdbx_seq_one_letter_code
_entity_poly.pdbx_strand_id
1 'polypeptide(L)'
;MNSAELLMIALLLDAAIGDPNWLWTRAPHPVVLMGKLISWLDKTQNSGLNRKANGVWVLCTLIATAGAVGWGLSLAGPVVEVILVMILLAHRSLLDHIKAVAEGLAISESAGREQVARIVGRDTKNLDGAQITRATLESAAENLSDGVVAPALWFLIGGLPGLFIYKTINTADSMIGYRNMAYRDFGWATARFDDLLNLIPARLTAALIALMHGQYHSWQQIRRDAGLHRSPNAGWPEAAMALTLDVALSGPRAYEGRMESFPWVNRDGRKTLEISDIHQACATLWKTWAGLLALLQIVILLLALPV
;
A
#
# COMPACT_ATOMS: atom_id res chain seq x y z
N MET A 1 -23.77 -12.29 -8.90
CA MET A 1 -22.30 -12.35 -8.84
C MET A 1 -21.89 -12.32 -7.39
N ASN A 2 -20.95 -13.15 -6.98
CA ASN A 2 -20.38 -13.09 -5.64
C ASN A 2 -19.22 -12.09 -5.55
N SER A 3 -18.77 -11.73 -4.33
CA SER A 3 -17.72 -10.73 -4.14
C SER A 3 -16.41 -11.08 -4.85
N ALA A 4 -16.10 -12.37 -5.01
CA ALA A 4 -14.88 -12.79 -5.68
C ALA A 4 -14.93 -12.55 -7.20
N GLU A 5 -16.10 -12.76 -7.82
CA GLU A 5 -16.30 -12.45 -9.25
C GLU A 5 -16.22 -10.93 -9.51
N LEU A 6 -16.86 -10.12 -8.64
CA LEU A 6 -16.80 -8.65 -8.73
C LEU A 6 -15.37 -8.16 -8.59
N LEU A 7 -14.61 -8.70 -7.62
CA LEU A 7 -13.22 -8.35 -7.41
C LEU A 7 -12.34 -8.73 -8.61
N MET A 8 -12.55 -9.91 -9.20
CA MET A 8 -11.82 -10.35 -10.40
C MET A 8 -11.98 -9.34 -11.54
N ILE A 9 -13.22 -8.92 -11.81
CA ILE A 9 -13.52 -7.93 -12.85
C ILE A 9 -12.85 -6.59 -12.52
N ALA A 10 -12.95 -6.14 -11.25
CA ALA A 10 -12.37 -4.86 -10.82
C ALA A 10 -10.82 -4.86 -10.93
N LEU A 11 -10.14 -5.95 -10.55
CA LEU A 11 -8.69 -6.09 -10.71
C LEU A 11 -8.25 -6.03 -12.18
N LEU A 12 -9.01 -6.68 -13.08
CA LEU A 12 -8.72 -6.65 -14.52
C LEU A 12 -8.95 -5.24 -15.10
N LEU A 13 -10.01 -4.56 -14.66
CA LEU A 13 -10.30 -3.19 -15.11
C LEU A 13 -9.27 -2.19 -14.58
N ASP A 14 -8.85 -2.28 -13.30
CA ASP A 14 -7.78 -1.45 -12.75
C ASP A 14 -6.48 -1.63 -13.55
N ALA A 15 -6.08 -2.86 -13.83
CA ALA A 15 -4.87 -3.15 -14.62
C ALA A 15 -4.94 -2.60 -16.05
N ALA A 16 -6.14 -2.56 -16.66
CA ALA A 16 -6.34 -2.09 -18.03
C ALA A 16 -6.49 -0.56 -18.12
N ILE A 17 -7.26 0.04 -17.22
CA ILE A 17 -7.68 1.46 -17.29
C ILE A 17 -6.82 2.33 -16.35
N GLY A 18 -6.54 1.85 -15.13
CA GLY A 18 -5.88 2.61 -14.07
C GLY A 18 -6.69 3.83 -13.60
N ASP A 19 -5.98 4.89 -13.23
CA ASP A 19 -6.53 6.15 -12.74
C ASP A 19 -6.54 7.23 -13.82
N PRO A 20 -7.61 7.35 -14.64
CA PRO A 20 -7.63 8.25 -15.75
C PRO A 20 -7.75 9.73 -15.30
N ASN A 21 -6.76 10.54 -15.61
CA ASN A 21 -6.71 11.97 -15.24
C ASN A 21 -7.96 12.76 -15.66
N TRP A 22 -8.58 12.43 -16.80
CA TRP A 22 -9.78 13.12 -17.29
C TRP A 22 -10.97 12.96 -16.35
N LEU A 23 -11.04 11.87 -15.57
CA LEU A 23 -12.08 11.65 -14.58
C LEU A 23 -11.85 12.53 -13.34
N TRP A 24 -10.61 12.56 -12.85
CA TRP A 24 -10.26 13.27 -11.61
C TRP A 24 -10.16 14.79 -11.75
N THR A 25 -10.13 15.29 -12.98
CA THR A 25 -10.32 16.72 -13.24
C THR A 25 -11.79 17.17 -13.13
N ARG A 26 -12.75 16.23 -13.19
CA ARG A 26 -14.18 16.52 -13.15
C ARG A 26 -14.86 16.12 -11.85
N ALA A 27 -14.36 15.09 -11.18
CA ALA A 27 -14.88 14.61 -9.90
C ALA A 27 -13.73 14.32 -8.94
N PRO A 28 -13.87 14.62 -7.64
CA PRO A 28 -12.83 14.31 -6.67
C PRO A 28 -12.72 12.79 -6.50
N HIS A 29 -11.48 12.29 -6.51
CA HIS A 29 -11.22 10.88 -6.20
C HIS A 29 -11.75 10.52 -4.80
N PRO A 30 -12.34 9.33 -4.55
CA PRO A 30 -12.87 8.96 -3.24
C PRO A 30 -11.87 9.11 -2.09
N VAL A 31 -10.59 8.78 -2.31
CA VAL A 31 -9.52 8.97 -1.31
C VAL A 31 -9.33 10.45 -0.94
N VAL A 32 -9.53 11.37 -1.88
CA VAL A 32 -9.49 12.82 -1.60
C VAL A 32 -10.63 13.24 -0.67
N LEU A 33 -11.81 12.66 -0.83
CA LEU A 33 -12.94 12.90 0.08
C LEU A 33 -12.67 12.34 1.47
N MET A 34 -12.11 11.13 1.56
CA MET A 34 -11.65 10.55 2.82
C MET A 34 -10.62 11.47 3.50
N GLY A 35 -9.61 11.94 2.74
CA GLY A 35 -8.58 12.85 3.24
C GLY A 35 -9.15 14.20 3.72
N LYS A 36 -10.17 14.75 3.06
CA LYS A 36 -10.86 15.97 3.53
C LYS A 36 -11.57 15.76 4.87
N LEU A 37 -12.24 14.62 5.05
CA LEU A 37 -12.88 14.26 6.31
C LEU A 37 -11.83 14.10 7.42
N ILE A 38 -10.74 13.38 7.16
CA ILE A 38 -9.63 13.20 8.11
C ILE A 38 -9.03 14.55 8.51
N SER A 39 -8.74 15.43 7.53
CA SER A 39 -8.22 16.77 7.80
C SER A 39 -9.17 17.63 8.61
N TRP A 40 -10.47 17.52 8.39
CA TRP A 40 -11.47 18.24 9.17
C TRP A 40 -11.53 17.74 10.62
N LEU A 41 -11.49 16.42 10.83
CA LEU A 41 -11.45 15.81 12.15
C LEU A 41 -10.14 16.15 12.89
N ASP A 42 -8.99 16.14 12.20
CA ASP A 42 -7.71 16.56 12.76
C ASP A 42 -7.77 18.01 13.25
N LYS A 43 -8.20 18.95 12.42
CA LYS A 43 -8.30 20.37 12.77
C LYS A 43 -9.24 20.65 13.94
N THR A 44 -10.30 19.86 14.09
CA THR A 44 -11.34 20.10 15.12
C THR A 44 -11.10 19.33 16.41
N GLN A 45 -10.48 18.15 16.36
CA GLN A 45 -10.34 17.24 17.49
C GLN A 45 -8.92 17.09 18.04
N ASN A 46 -7.89 17.43 17.24
CA ASN A 46 -6.49 17.32 17.66
C ASN A 46 -6.06 18.52 18.54
N SER A 47 -6.80 18.75 19.60
CA SER A 47 -6.55 19.87 20.54
C SER A 47 -6.87 19.45 21.98
N GLY A 48 -6.43 20.29 22.95
CA GLY A 48 -6.70 20.08 24.35
C GLY A 48 -5.84 18.97 24.99
N LEU A 49 -6.22 18.56 26.20
CA LEU A 49 -5.46 17.64 27.05
C LEU A 49 -5.70 16.15 26.74
N ASN A 50 -6.85 15.81 26.14
CA ASN A 50 -7.28 14.42 25.94
C ASN A 50 -7.08 13.93 24.51
N ARG A 51 -5.97 14.32 23.84
CA ARG A 51 -5.71 13.97 22.42
C ARG A 51 -5.84 12.49 22.10
N LYS A 52 -5.41 11.61 23.02
CA LYS A 52 -5.52 10.16 22.81
C LYS A 52 -6.96 9.68 22.77
N ALA A 53 -7.81 10.16 23.67
CA ALA A 53 -9.24 9.84 23.68
C ALA A 53 -9.95 10.40 22.45
N ASN A 54 -9.61 11.64 22.05
CA ASN A 54 -10.12 12.25 20.81
C ASN A 54 -9.71 11.42 19.58
N GLY A 55 -8.48 10.91 19.53
CA GLY A 55 -8.01 10.03 18.47
C GLY A 55 -8.80 8.71 18.38
N VAL A 56 -9.14 8.11 19.53
CA VAL A 56 -10.02 6.91 19.55
C VAL A 56 -11.42 7.25 19.04
N TRP A 57 -11.98 8.40 19.47
CA TRP A 57 -13.28 8.85 18.97
C TRP A 57 -13.26 9.11 17.45
N VAL A 58 -12.18 9.73 16.94
CA VAL A 58 -11.98 9.94 15.49
C VAL A 58 -11.91 8.61 14.75
N LEU A 59 -11.16 7.64 15.25
CA LEU A 59 -11.11 6.29 14.67
C LEU A 59 -12.50 5.66 14.58
N CYS A 60 -13.28 5.69 15.67
CA CYS A 60 -14.65 5.14 15.67
C CYS A 60 -15.55 5.87 14.65
N THR A 61 -15.42 7.20 14.56
CA THR A 61 -16.16 8.02 13.58
C THR A 61 -15.80 7.66 12.14
N LEU A 62 -14.49 7.49 11.85
CA LEU A 62 -14.02 7.09 10.52
C LEU A 62 -14.53 5.70 10.13
N ILE A 63 -14.48 4.73 11.06
CA ILE A 63 -15.00 3.38 10.81
C ILE A 63 -16.51 3.42 10.53
N ALA A 64 -17.26 4.11 11.39
CA ALA A 64 -18.72 4.19 11.26
C ALA A 64 -19.14 4.88 9.95
N THR A 65 -18.53 6.02 9.62
CA THR A 65 -18.84 6.76 8.39
C THR A 65 -18.44 6.00 7.13
N ALA A 66 -17.22 5.43 7.10
CA ALA A 66 -16.75 4.64 5.96
C ALA A 66 -17.61 3.38 5.76
N GLY A 67 -17.96 2.67 6.84
CA GLY A 67 -18.83 1.50 6.79
C GLY A 67 -20.24 1.85 6.30
N ALA A 68 -20.83 2.93 6.81
CA ALA A 68 -22.16 3.39 6.39
C ALA A 68 -22.18 3.82 4.91
N VAL A 69 -21.16 4.57 4.47
CA VAL A 69 -21.02 4.98 3.06
C VAL A 69 -20.85 3.75 2.16
N GLY A 70 -19.94 2.83 2.52
CA GLY A 70 -19.72 1.60 1.76
C GLY A 70 -20.98 0.75 1.66
N TRP A 71 -21.71 0.62 2.78
CA TRP A 71 -23.00 -0.09 2.80
C TRP A 71 -24.05 0.59 1.92
N GLY A 72 -24.21 1.92 2.04
CA GLY A 72 -25.16 2.66 1.20
C GLY A 72 -24.86 2.55 -0.29
N LEU A 73 -23.56 2.60 -0.67
CA LEU A 73 -23.12 2.44 -2.06
C LEU A 73 -23.32 1.02 -2.60
N SER A 74 -23.23 -0.01 -1.75
CA SER A 74 -23.48 -1.41 -2.16
C SER A 74 -24.94 -1.64 -2.59
N LEU A 75 -25.88 -0.84 -2.10
CA LEU A 75 -27.29 -0.91 -2.51
C LEU A 75 -27.52 -0.46 -3.97
N ALA A 76 -26.56 0.24 -4.58
CA ALA A 76 -26.64 0.68 -5.97
C ALA A 76 -26.34 -0.44 -6.99
N GLY A 77 -25.95 -1.63 -6.51
CA GLY A 77 -25.81 -2.85 -7.30
C GLY A 77 -24.39 -3.12 -7.82
N PRO A 78 -24.19 -4.28 -8.46
CA PRO A 78 -22.87 -4.85 -8.74
C PRO A 78 -22.00 -4.00 -9.68
N VAL A 79 -22.59 -3.24 -10.59
CA VAL A 79 -21.83 -2.38 -11.50
C VAL A 79 -21.14 -1.26 -10.74
N VAL A 80 -21.85 -0.63 -9.79
CA VAL A 80 -21.29 0.43 -8.94
C VAL A 80 -20.22 -0.14 -8.02
N GLU A 81 -20.43 -1.35 -7.48
CA GLU A 81 -19.42 -2.03 -6.68
C GLU A 81 -18.13 -2.25 -7.47
N VAL A 82 -18.20 -2.83 -8.68
CA VAL A 82 -17.02 -3.06 -9.54
C VAL A 82 -16.28 -1.76 -9.82
N ILE A 83 -16.99 -0.69 -10.16
CA ILE A 83 -16.38 0.62 -10.46
C ILE A 83 -15.67 1.18 -9.23
N LEU A 84 -16.31 1.13 -8.06
CA LEU A 84 -15.72 1.64 -6.82
C LEU A 84 -14.52 0.81 -6.36
N VAL A 85 -14.59 -0.51 -6.49
CA VAL A 85 -13.47 -1.40 -6.19
C VAL A 85 -12.30 -1.10 -7.14
N MET A 86 -12.54 -1.00 -8.46
CA MET A 86 -11.53 -0.64 -9.45
C MET A 86 -10.83 0.68 -9.09
N ILE A 87 -11.58 1.73 -8.74
CA ILE A 87 -11.05 3.05 -8.39
C ILE A 87 -10.22 3.01 -7.07
N LEU A 88 -10.57 2.14 -6.12
CA LEU A 88 -9.89 2.04 -4.84
C LEU A 88 -8.71 1.05 -4.83
N LEU A 89 -8.57 0.25 -5.89
CA LEU A 89 -7.36 -0.50 -6.20
C LEU A 89 -6.32 0.43 -6.85
N ALA A 90 -5.06 0.07 -6.80
CA ALA A 90 -3.98 0.95 -7.26
C ALA A 90 -2.87 0.21 -8.02
N HIS A 91 -3.14 -0.96 -8.64
CA HIS A 91 -2.08 -1.73 -9.30
C HIS A 91 -1.48 -0.98 -10.49
N ARG A 92 -2.33 -0.48 -11.38
CA ARG A 92 -1.88 0.27 -12.56
C ARG A 92 -1.21 1.59 -12.17
N SER A 93 -1.84 2.35 -11.28
CA SER A 93 -1.32 3.61 -10.76
C SER A 93 0.06 3.42 -10.09
N LEU A 94 0.23 2.37 -9.28
CA LEU A 94 1.51 2.01 -8.67
C LEU A 94 2.59 1.77 -9.73
N LEU A 95 2.30 0.97 -10.74
CA LEU A 95 3.24 0.71 -11.83
C LEU A 95 3.62 1.98 -12.59
N ASP A 96 2.66 2.85 -12.88
CA ASP A 96 2.91 4.08 -13.62
C ASP A 96 3.80 5.04 -12.81
N HIS A 97 3.61 5.15 -11.50
CA HIS A 97 4.48 5.95 -10.63
C HIS A 97 5.91 5.37 -10.54
N ILE A 98 6.05 4.05 -10.41
CA ILE A 98 7.36 3.40 -10.36
C ILE A 98 8.11 3.57 -11.68
N LYS A 99 7.44 3.42 -12.83
CA LYS A 99 8.02 3.67 -14.14
C LYS A 99 8.45 5.12 -14.32
N ALA A 100 7.64 6.08 -13.83
CA ALA A 100 8.00 7.49 -13.88
C ALA A 100 9.30 7.79 -13.11
N VAL A 101 9.59 7.07 -12.01
CA VAL A 101 10.90 7.20 -11.33
C VAL A 101 12.03 6.68 -12.21
N ALA A 102 11.87 5.52 -12.88
CA ALA A 102 12.87 4.99 -13.79
C ALA A 102 13.14 5.93 -14.97
N GLU A 103 12.09 6.47 -15.56
CA GLU A 103 12.17 7.46 -16.66
C GLU A 103 12.86 8.75 -16.17
N GLY A 104 12.50 9.24 -14.98
CA GLY A 104 13.16 10.39 -14.38
C GLY A 104 14.65 10.17 -14.13
N LEU A 105 15.02 9.02 -13.58
CA LEU A 105 16.43 8.64 -13.36
C LEU A 105 17.22 8.49 -14.65
N ALA A 106 16.59 8.04 -15.73
CA ALA A 106 17.23 7.96 -17.06
C ALA A 106 17.60 9.35 -17.61
N ILE A 107 16.89 10.41 -17.19
CA ILE A 107 17.19 11.79 -17.57
C ILE A 107 18.26 12.38 -16.62
N SER A 108 18.02 12.33 -15.31
CA SER A 108 18.93 12.83 -14.29
C SER A 108 18.50 12.38 -12.88
N GLU A 109 19.44 12.40 -11.92
CA GLU A 109 19.09 12.18 -10.50
C GLU A 109 18.09 13.22 -9.98
N SER A 110 18.18 14.48 -10.43
CA SER A 110 17.22 15.53 -10.03
C SER A 110 15.80 15.19 -10.46
N ALA A 111 15.61 14.73 -11.70
CA ALA A 111 14.31 14.29 -12.18
C ALA A 111 13.83 13.01 -11.45
N GLY A 112 14.74 12.07 -11.18
CA GLY A 112 14.43 10.89 -10.35
C GLY A 112 13.97 11.26 -8.94
N ARG A 113 14.64 12.23 -8.29
CA ARG A 113 14.25 12.75 -6.95
C ARG A 113 12.84 13.34 -6.94
N GLU A 114 12.49 14.08 -7.98
CA GLU A 114 11.15 14.65 -8.12
C GLU A 114 10.07 13.57 -8.22
N GLN A 115 10.30 12.53 -9.01
CA GLN A 115 9.34 11.45 -9.15
C GLN A 115 9.24 10.59 -7.88
N VAL A 116 10.37 10.20 -7.26
CA VAL A 116 10.33 9.38 -6.05
C VAL A 116 9.70 10.12 -4.87
N ALA A 117 9.83 11.45 -4.79
CA ALA A 117 9.17 12.27 -3.76
C ALA A 117 7.64 12.15 -3.75
N ARG A 118 7.04 11.69 -4.84
CA ARG A 118 5.58 11.48 -4.95
C ARG A 118 5.11 10.18 -4.31
N ILE A 119 6.04 9.24 -4.08
CA ILE A 119 5.72 7.88 -3.62
C ILE A 119 6.38 7.50 -2.30
N VAL A 120 7.19 8.37 -1.71
CA VAL A 120 7.86 8.13 -0.42
C VAL A 120 7.63 9.29 0.56
N GLY A 121 7.49 8.98 1.83
CA GLY A 121 7.28 9.94 2.91
C GLY A 121 8.56 10.47 3.57
N ARG A 122 9.75 10.35 2.90
CA ARG A 122 11.04 10.78 3.43
C ARG A 122 11.67 11.89 2.59
N ASP A 123 12.73 12.53 3.13
CA ASP A 123 13.49 13.54 2.38
C ASP A 123 14.22 12.89 1.18
N THR A 124 13.97 13.44 -0.01
CA THR A 124 14.52 12.92 -1.27
C THR A 124 15.60 13.83 -1.88
N LYS A 125 15.82 15.02 -1.30
CA LYS A 125 16.64 16.10 -1.92
C LYS A 125 18.08 15.69 -2.21
N ASN A 126 18.65 14.83 -1.37
CA ASN A 126 20.07 14.47 -1.43
C ASN A 126 20.28 12.97 -1.80
N LEU A 127 19.24 12.28 -2.30
CA LEU A 127 19.37 10.88 -2.68
C LEU A 127 20.18 10.77 -3.99
N ASP A 128 21.15 9.86 -4.03
CA ASP A 128 21.80 9.42 -5.26
C ASP A 128 20.92 8.40 -6.03
N GLY A 129 21.33 8.03 -7.23
CA GLY A 129 20.56 7.12 -8.09
C GLY A 129 20.27 5.76 -7.43
N ALA A 130 21.24 5.18 -6.70
CA ALA A 130 21.04 3.92 -6.00
C ALA A 130 20.05 4.05 -4.82
N GLN A 131 20.09 5.16 -4.10
CA GLN A 131 19.18 5.46 -3.00
C GLN A 131 17.75 5.74 -3.51
N ILE A 132 17.61 6.44 -4.65
CA ILE A 132 16.31 6.65 -5.31
C ILE A 132 15.71 5.31 -5.73
N THR A 133 16.51 4.46 -6.38
CA THR A 133 16.09 3.11 -6.78
C THR A 133 15.64 2.30 -5.57
N ARG A 134 16.44 2.28 -4.49
CA ARG A 134 16.09 1.57 -3.25
C ARG A 134 14.77 2.06 -2.66
N ALA A 135 14.60 3.38 -2.55
CA ALA A 135 13.36 3.98 -2.08
C ALA A 135 12.14 3.58 -2.92
N THR A 136 12.33 3.48 -4.22
CA THR A 136 11.30 3.05 -5.17
C THR A 136 10.91 1.60 -4.96
N LEU A 137 11.87 0.68 -4.76
CA LEU A 137 11.61 -0.73 -4.53
C LEU A 137 10.89 -0.96 -3.18
N GLU A 138 11.31 -0.26 -2.12
CA GLU A 138 10.63 -0.30 -0.82
C GLU A 138 9.17 0.14 -0.94
N SER A 139 8.95 1.31 -1.56
CA SER A 139 7.60 1.85 -1.79
C SER A 139 6.77 0.93 -2.70
N ALA A 140 7.37 0.31 -3.72
CA ALA A 140 6.70 -0.65 -4.59
C ALA A 140 6.19 -1.86 -3.83
N ALA A 141 7.02 -2.44 -2.96
CA ALA A 141 6.67 -3.60 -2.15
C ALA A 141 5.56 -3.28 -1.14
N GLU A 142 5.69 -2.17 -0.40
CA GLU A 142 4.71 -1.70 0.56
C GLU A 142 3.37 -1.39 -0.10
N ASN A 143 3.36 -0.62 -1.18
CA ASN A 143 2.13 -0.24 -1.88
C ASN A 143 1.48 -1.41 -2.65
N LEU A 144 2.21 -2.46 -3.04
CA LEU A 144 1.59 -3.69 -3.53
C LEU A 144 0.72 -4.34 -2.44
N SER A 145 1.18 -4.32 -1.19
CA SER A 145 0.35 -4.76 -0.05
C SER A 145 -0.82 -3.82 0.17
N ASP A 146 -0.56 -2.54 0.42
CA ASP A 146 -1.53 -1.58 0.94
C ASP A 146 -2.46 -1.01 -0.14
N GLY A 147 -2.01 -0.99 -1.39
CA GLY A 147 -2.77 -0.48 -2.53
C GLY A 147 -3.49 -1.54 -3.35
N VAL A 148 -3.10 -2.84 -3.21
CA VAL A 148 -3.67 -3.91 -4.06
C VAL A 148 -4.17 -5.08 -3.23
N VAL A 149 -3.29 -5.76 -2.49
CA VAL A 149 -3.66 -7.02 -1.80
C VAL A 149 -4.59 -6.77 -0.62
N ALA A 150 -4.33 -5.76 0.18
CA ALA A 150 -5.15 -5.44 1.35
C ALA A 150 -6.55 -4.93 0.96
N PRO A 151 -6.71 -3.97 0.03
CA PRO A 151 -8.04 -3.58 -0.47
C PRO A 151 -8.81 -4.77 -1.03
N ALA A 152 -8.16 -5.64 -1.82
CA ALA A 152 -8.77 -6.84 -2.37
C ALA A 152 -9.26 -7.80 -1.26
N LEU A 153 -8.44 -8.05 -0.25
CA LEU A 153 -8.79 -8.91 0.87
C LEU A 153 -9.97 -8.35 1.68
N TRP A 154 -9.93 -7.05 2.00
CA TRP A 154 -10.99 -6.43 2.80
C TRP A 154 -12.30 -6.30 2.04
N PHE A 155 -12.25 -6.17 0.69
CA PHE A 155 -13.44 -6.30 -0.14
C PHE A 155 -14.00 -7.74 -0.13
N LEU A 156 -13.17 -8.76 -0.21
CA LEU A 156 -13.62 -10.17 -0.13
C LEU A 156 -14.30 -10.49 1.20
N ILE A 157 -13.80 -9.95 2.30
CA ILE A 157 -14.32 -10.23 3.65
C ILE A 157 -15.57 -9.42 3.96
N GLY A 158 -15.58 -8.13 3.63
CA GLY A 158 -16.60 -7.17 4.08
C GLY A 158 -17.30 -6.39 2.97
N GLY A 159 -17.13 -6.77 1.69
CA GLY A 159 -17.70 -6.03 0.56
C GLY A 159 -17.20 -4.58 0.50
N LEU A 160 -18.00 -3.68 -0.07
CA LEU A 160 -17.67 -2.25 -0.08
C LEU A 160 -17.49 -1.65 1.31
N PRO A 161 -18.28 -1.98 2.35
CA PRO A 161 -18.01 -1.51 3.71
C PRO A 161 -16.59 -1.83 4.19
N GLY A 162 -16.15 -3.07 4.02
CA GLY A 162 -14.80 -3.52 4.40
C GLY A 162 -13.71 -2.75 3.65
N LEU A 163 -13.86 -2.61 2.34
CA LEU A 163 -12.94 -1.85 1.48
C LEU A 163 -12.87 -0.37 1.89
N PHE A 164 -14.01 0.28 2.12
CA PHE A 164 -14.06 1.70 2.50
C PHE A 164 -13.44 1.93 3.88
N ILE A 165 -13.73 1.06 4.85
CA ILE A 165 -13.09 1.12 6.18
C ILE A 165 -11.57 1.01 6.02
N TYR A 166 -11.09 -0.03 5.32
CA TYR A 166 -9.66 -0.23 5.11
C TYR A 166 -9.01 1.01 4.46
N LYS A 167 -9.51 1.47 3.33
CA LYS A 167 -8.92 2.62 2.61
C LYS A 167 -8.96 3.90 3.43
N THR A 168 -10.04 4.13 4.20
CA THR A 168 -10.15 5.32 5.07
C THR A 168 -9.12 5.27 6.18
N ILE A 169 -8.92 4.11 6.83
CA ILE A 169 -7.96 3.96 7.94
C ILE A 169 -6.52 4.03 7.41
N ASN A 170 -6.21 3.38 6.30
CA ASN A 170 -4.89 3.44 5.68
C ASN A 170 -4.55 4.89 5.22
N THR A 171 -5.52 5.63 4.68
CA THR A 171 -5.36 7.05 4.39
C THR A 171 -5.16 7.88 5.66
N ALA A 172 -5.88 7.58 6.73
CA ALA A 172 -5.76 8.29 8.00
C ALA A 172 -4.40 8.02 8.66
N ASP A 173 -3.89 6.77 8.64
CA ASP A 173 -2.54 6.47 9.11
C ASP A 173 -1.49 7.28 8.35
N SER A 174 -1.58 7.34 7.02
CA SER A 174 -0.69 8.14 6.18
C SER A 174 -0.75 9.65 6.46
N MET A 175 -1.87 10.17 7.00
CA MET A 175 -2.04 11.61 7.29
C MET A 175 -1.75 11.97 8.74
N ILE A 176 -2.14 11.15 9.70
CA ILE A 176 -2.10 11.45 11.15
C ILE A 176 -1.42 10.35 11.99
N GLY A 177 -0.93 9.25 11.41
CA GLY A 177 -0.28 8.14 12.12
C GLY A 177 1.19 8.40 12.52
N TYR A 178 1.73 9.58 12.24
CA TYR A 178 3.12 9.92 12.54
C TYR A 178 3.43 9.96 14.04
N ARG A 179 4.66 9.56 14.42
CA ARG A 179 5.13 9.57 15.83
C ARG A 179 5.75 10.91 16.27
N ASN A 180 5.46 12.00 15.57
CA ASN A 180 5.87 13.34 15.97
C ASN A 180 4.99 13.92 17.09
N MET A 181 5.36 15.06 17.66
CA MET A 181 4.64 15.69 18.77
C MET A 181 3.18 16.03 18.46
N ALA A 182 2.85 16.29 17.19
CA ALA A 182 1.49 16.63 16.79
C ALA A 182 0.54 15.43 16.81
N TYR A 183 1.05 14.23 16.44
CA TYR A 183 0.21 13.06 16.17
C TYR A 183 0.47 11.86 17.07
N ARG A 184 1.56 11.84 17.87
CA ARG A 184 1.94 10.70 18.69
C ARG A 184 0.80 10.16 19.57
N ASP A 185 -0.01 11.06 20.15
CA ASP A 185 -1.14 10.70 20.98
C ASP A 185 -2.45 10.65 20.18
N PHE A 186 -2.71 11.62 19.32
CA PHE A 186 -3.94 11.72 18.53
C PHE A 186 -4.03 10.60 17.49
N GLY A 187 -2.99 10.37 16.69
CA GLY A 187 -2.94 9.35 15.65
C GLY A 187 -2.72 7.92 16.15
N TRP A 188 -2.44 7.74 17.45
CA TRP A 188 -2.08 6.44 18.02
C TRP A 188 -3.09 5.33 17.70
N ALA A 189 -4.38 5.60 17.90
CA ALA A 189 -5.42 4.60 17.71
C ALA A 189 -5.54 4.21 16.23
N THR A 190 -5.48 5.18 15.33
CA THR A 190 -5.54 4.97 13.88
C THR A 190 -4.33 4.15 13.40
N ALA A 191 -3.12 4.51 13.81
CA ALA A 191 -1.90 3.79 13.45
C ALA A 191 -1.93 2.33 13.95
N ARG A 192 -2.40 2.08 15.18
CA ARG A 192 -2.53 0.72 15.70
C ARG A 192 -3.60 -0.10 15.00
N PHE A 193 -4.68 0.52 14.60
CA PHE A 193 -5.75 -0.16 13.88
C PHE A 193 -5.35 -0.44 12.43
N ASP A 194 -4.62 0.47 11.76
CA ASP A 194 -4.00 0.21 10.46
C ASP A 194 -3.01 -0.95 10.54
N ASP A 195 -2.12 -0.95 11.54
CA ASP A 195 -1.21 -2.07 11.81
C ASP A 195 -1.96 -3.41 11.90
N LEU A 196 -3.13 -3.44 12.58
CA LEU A 196 -3.96 -4.64 12.72
C LEU A 196 -4.58 -5.06 11.38
N LEU A 197 -5.12 -4.12 10.61
CA LEU A 197 -5.75 -4.39 9.33
C LEU A 197 -4.76 -4.93 8.30
N ASN A 198 -3.49 -4.56 8.39
CA ASN A 198 -2.42 -4.97 7.48
C ASN A 198 -1.68 -6.25 7.90
N LEU A 199 -1.98 -6.84 9.08
CA LEU A 199 -1.28 -8.06 9.54
C LEU A 199 -1.36 -9.23 8.54
N ILE A 200 -2.55 -9.54 8.07
CA ILE A 200 -2.77 -10.63 7.11
C ILE A 200 -2.35 -10.20 5.70
N PRO A 201 -2.78 -9.05 5.18
CA PRO A 201 -2.40 -8.60 3.83
C PRO A 201 -0.89 -8.58 3.58
N ALA A 202 -0.11 -8.03 4.49
CA ALA A 202 1.34 -7.92 4.32
C ALA A 202 2.02 -9.30 4.22
N ARG A 203 1.59 -10.27 5.02
CA ARG A 203 2.10 -11.63 4.97
C ARG A 203 1.63 -12.39 3.73
N LEU A 204 0.38 -12.16 3.31
CA LEU A 204 -0.16 -12.70 2.06
C LEU A 204 0.60 -12.15 0.86
N THR A 205 0.90 -10.84 0.84
CA THR A 205 1.71 -10.22 -0.21
C THR A 205 3.10 -10.83 -0.28
N ALA A 206 3.78 -10.97 0.87
CA ALA A 206 5.09 -11.61 0.92
C ALA A 206 5.03 -13.07 0.43
N ALA A 207 4.00 -13.82 0.81
CA ALA A 207 3.81 -15.20 0.37
C ALA A 207 3.56 -15.29 -1.14
N LEU A 208 2.75 -14.40 -1.71
CA LEU A 208 2.51 -14.32 -3.15
C LEU A 208 3.80 -14.00 -3.91
N ILE A 209 4.57 -13.00 -3.47
CA ILE A 209 5.88 -12.67 -4.07
C ILE A 209 6.79 -13.91 -4.03
N ALA A 210 6.94 -14.52 -2.85
CA ALA A 210 7.82 -15.67 -2.67
C ALA A 210 7.41 -16.88 -3.52
N LEU A 211 6.12 -17.21 -3.58
CA LEU A 211 5.60 -18.33 -4.36
C LEU A 211 5.80 -18.10 -5.87
N MET A 212 5.42 -16.91 -6.35
CA MET A 212 5.49 -16.59 -7.78
C MET A 212 6.93 -16.50 -8.32
N HIS A 213 7.91 -16.32 -7.44
CA HIS A 213 9.34 -16.22 -7.79
C HIS A 213 10.19 -17.38 -7.28
N GLY A 214 9.59 -18.46 -6.77
CA GLY A 214 10.30 -19.66 -6.32
C GLY A 214 11.08 -19.46 -5.00
N GLN A 215 10.81 -18.39 -4.26
CA GLN A 215 11.47 -18.04 -2.99
C GLN A 215 10.77 -18.62 -1.75
N TYR A 216 9.85 -19.55 -1.92
CA TYR A 216 9.09 -20.13 -0.81
C TYR A 216 9.98 -20.88 0.22
N HIS A 217 11.12 -21.42 -0.22
CA HIS A 217 12.10 -22.03 0.68
C HIS A 217 12.76 -21.01 1.62
N SER A 218 12.80 -19.74 1.24
CA SER A 218 13.42 -18.65 2.00
C SER A 218 12.47 -17.99 3.01
N TRP A 219 11.32 -18.60 3.33
CA TRP A 219 10.32 -18.01 4.22
C TRP A 219 10.85 -17.63 5.61
N GLN A 220 11.77 -18.43 6.16
CA GLN A 220 12.40 -18.12 7.45
C GLN A 220 13.27 -16.87 7.38
N GLN A 221 13.97 -16.65 6.26
CA GLN A 221 14.75 -15.44 6.02
C GLN A 221 13.83 -14.23 5.85
N ILE A 222 12.76 -14.34 5.04
CA ILE A 222 11.74 -13.28 4.90
C ILE A 222 11.20 -12.87 6.27
N ARG A 223 10.81 -13.84 7.11
CA ARG A 223 10.29 -13.58 8.45
C ARG A 223 11.32 -12.90 9.37
N ARG A 224 12.56 -13.33 9.35
CA ARG A 224 13.65 -12.74 10.13
C ARG A 224 13.87 -11.29 9.71
N ASP A 225 14.01 -11.04 8.42
CA ASP A 225 14.33 -9.73 7.86
C ASP A 225 13.14 -8.76 8.00
N ALA A 226 11.90 -9.23 7.82
CA ALA A 226 10.70 -8.47 8.11
C ALA A 226 10.64 -7.97 9.57
N GLY A 227 11.12 -8.77 10.52
CA GLY A 227 11.21 -8.41 11.94
C GLY A 227 12.19 -7.28 12.25
N LEU A 228 13.07 -6.91 11.32
CA LEU A 228 13.99 -5.78 11.46
C LEU A 228 13.33 -4.43 11.13
N HIS A 229 12.16 -4.44 10.49
CA HIS A 229 11.45 -3.23 10.09
C HIS A 229 10.68 -2.62 11.27
N ARG A 230 10.55 -1.26 11.29
CA ARG A 230 9.81 -0.53 12.34
C ARG A 230 8.30 -0.79 12.31
N SER A 231 7.73 -1.02 11.13
CA SER A 231 6.35 -1.44 10.96
C SER A 231 6.26 -2.96 11.09
N PRO A 232 5.24 -3.49 11.77
CA PRO A 232 5.01 -4.94 11.87
C PRO A 232 4.58 -5.56 10.53
N ASN A 233 4.31 -4.74 9.51
CA ASN A 233 3.72 -5.11 8.24
C ASN A 233 4.64 -4.83 7.04
N ALA A 234 5.09 -3.60 6.82
CA ALA A 234 5.83 -3.18 5.62
C ALA A 234 7.09 -4.03 5.36
N GLY A 235 7.76 -4.49 6.41
CA GLY A 235 8.94 -5.35 6.27
C GLY A 235 8.70 -6.70 5.59
N TRP A 236 7.47 -7.22 5.57
CA TRP A 236 7.18 -8.51 4.93
C TRP A 236 7.27 -8.45 3.40
N PRO A 237 6.51 -7.58 2.71
CA PRO A 237 6.63 -7.44 1.26
C PRO A 237 8.01 -6.91 0.85
N GLU A 238 8.64 -6.02 1.65
CA GLU A 238 10.01 -5.54 1.38
C GLU A 238 11.04 -6.69 1.42
N ALA A 239 11.00 -7.57 2.43
CA ALA A 239 11.91 -8.69 2.53
C ALA A 239 11.72 -9.69 1.39
N ALA A 240 10.48 -9.97 1.00
CA ALA A 240 10.19 -10.84 -0.13
C ALA A 240 10.68 -10.25 -1.46
N MET A 241 10.48 -8.93 -1.67
CA MET A 241 10.98 -8.21 -2.85
C MET A 241 12.52 -8.19 -2.87
N ALA A 242 13.16 -7.88 -1.75
CA ALA A 242 14.61 -7.84 -1.62
C ALA A 242 15.28 -9.17 -1.99
N LEU A 243 14.73 -10.28 -1.50
CA LEU A 243 15.20 -11.62 -1.83
C LEU A 243 14.95 -11.99 -3.29
N THR A 244 13.78 -11.63 -3.83
CA THR A 244 13.42 -11.91 -5.22
C THR A 244 14.34 -11.22 -6.21
N LEU A 245 14.79 -9.99 -5.91
CA LEU A 245 15.65 -9.19 -6.77
C LEU A 245 17.15 -9.32 -6.43
N ASP A 246 17.48 -10.09 -5.38
CA ASP A 246 18.84 -10.22 -4.83
C ASP A 246 19.48 -8.85 -4.51
N VAL A 247 18.73 -7.96 -3.87
CA VAL A 247 19.16 -6.63 -3.48
C VAL A 247 19.01 -6.40 -1.98
N ALA A 248 19.83 -5.52 -1.41
CA ALA A 248 19.71 -5.07 -0.03
C ALA A 248 18.81 -3.82 0.01
N LEU A 249 17.69 -3.91 0.76
CA LEU A 249 16.78 -2.79 1.02
C LEU A 249 16.94 -2.24 2.45
N SER A 250 16.26 -1.17 2.79
CA SER A 250 16.41 -0.45 4.04
C SER A 250 17.82 0.16 4.19
N GLY A 251 18.54 -0.08 5.29
CA GLY A 251 19.86 0.49 5.53
C GLY A 251 19.84 1.97 5.93
N PRO A 252 21.01 2.63 6.02
CA PRO A 252 21.10 4.02 6.44
C PRO A 252 20.36 4.97 5.50
N ARG A 253 19.55 5.88 6.08
CA ARG A 253 18.77 6.86 5.33
C ARG A 253 18.55 8.15 6.13
N ALA A 254 18.30 9.26 5.44
CA ALA A 254 18.07 10.56 6.06
C ALA A 254 16.59 10.80 6.32
N TYR A 255 16.27 11.26 7.54
CA TYR A 255 14.98 11.82 7.93
C TYR A 255 15.19 13.19 8.56
N GLU A 256 14.47 14.20 8.07
CA GLU A 256 14.56 15.58 8.58
C GLU A 256 16.03 16.09 8.70
N GLY A 257 16.87 15.76 7.73
CA GLY A 257 18.29 16.13 7.69
C GLY A 257 19.20 15.34 8.65
N ARG A 258 18.69 14.32 9.37
CA ARG A 258 19.49 13.45 10.24
C ARG A 258 19.63 12.07 9.62
N MET A 259 20.88 11.56 9.61
CA MET A 259 21.14 10.20 9.15
C MET A 259 20.75 9.19 10.24
N GLU A 260 19.76 8.35 9.97
CA GLU A 260 19.37 7.23 10.81
C GLU A 260 19.88 5.91 10.22
N SER A 261 20.47 5.05 11.07
CA SER A 261 20.96 3.75 10.65
C SER A 261 19.90 2.69 10.90
N PHE A 262 19.34 2.16 9.82
CA PHE A 262 18.42 1.01 9.86
C PHE A 262 19.16 -0.26 9.49
N PRO A 263 18.73 -1.42 10.02
CA PRO A 263 19.24 -2.71 9.56
C PRO A 263 18.95 -2.91 8.07
N TRP A 264 19.90 -3.59 7.39
CA TRP A 264 19.67 -4.02 6.01
C TRP A 264 18.70 -5.21 5.98
N VAL A 265 17.71 -5.14 5.13
CA VAL A 265 16.85 -6.25 4.70
C VAL A 265 17.55 -6.96 3.55
N ASN A 266 17.69 -8.28 3.58
CA ASN A 266 18.55 -9.06 2.70
C ASN A 266 19.98 -8.49 2.64
N ARG A 267 20.65 -8.48 3.80
CA ARG A 267 21.95 -7.82 4.03
C ARG A 267 23.04 -8.24 3.03
N ASP A 268 23.01 -9.49 2.59
CA ASP A 268 24.01 -10.09 1.70
C ASP A 268 23.70 -9.80 0.21
N GLY A 269 22.54 -9.26 -0.11
CA GLY A 269 22.17 -8.82 -1.43
C GLY A 269 22.94 -7.59 -1.91
N ARG A 270 22.85 -7.32 -3.20
CA ARG A 270 23.54 -6.22 -3.86
C ARG A 270 23.06 -4.87 -3.32
N LYS A 271 23.97 -3.97 -2.99
CA LYS A 271 23.69 -2.63 -2.42
C LYS A 271 23.70 -1.52 -3.46
N THR A 272 24.40 -1.69 -4.55
CA THR A 272 24.38 -0.78 -5.71
C THR A 272 23.19 -1.13 -6.59
N LEU A 273 22.14 -0.33 -6.52
CA LEU A 273 20.92 -0.52 -7.28
C LEU A 273 20.91 0.38 -8.52
N GLU A 274 20.31 -0.10 -9.58
CA GLU A 274 20.28 0.54 -10.90
C GLU A 274 18.82 0.65 -11.40
N ILE A 275 18.61 1.42 -12.47
CA ILE A 275 17.28 1.57 -13.11
C ILE A 275 16.71 0.21 -13.54
N SER A 276 17.56 -0.73 -13.94
CA SER A 276 17.17 -2.10 -14.28
C SER A 276 16.45 -2.82 -13.13
N ASP A 277 16.77 -2.52 -11.87
CA ASP A 277 16.10 -3.09 -10.71
C ASP A 277 14.65 -2.58 -10.57
N ILE A 278 14.39 -1.32 -10.97
CA ILE A 278 13.03 -0.78 -11.02
C ILE A 278 12.19 -1.54 -12.06
N HIS A 279 12.76 -1.84 -13.23
CA HIS A 279 12.07 -2.62 -14.25
C HIS A 279 11.80 -4.06 -13.77
N GLN A 280 12.74 -4.68 -13.07
CA GLN A 280 12.54 -6.00 -12.46
C GLN A 280 11.46 -5.96 -11.36
N ALA A 281 11.41 -4.90 -10.55
CA ALA A 281 10.32 -4.69 -9.59
C ALA A 281 8.97 -4.59 -10.29
N CYS A 282 8.85 -3.84 -11.38
CA CYS A 282 7.60 -3.80 -12.18
C CYS A 282 7.18 -5.21 -12.67
N ALA A 283 8.13 -6.01 -13.15
CA ALA A 283 7.85 -7.39 -13.56
C ALA A 283 7.42 -8.26 -12.37
N THR A 284 8.03 -8.06 -11.20
CA THR A 284 7.66 -8.73 -9.94
C THR A 284 6.24 -8.37 -9.52
N LEU A 285 5.84 -7.10 -9.60
CA LEU A 285 4.49 -6.65 -9.30
C LEU A 285 3.46 -7.32 -10.22
N TRP A 286 3.70 -7.35 -11.54
CA TRP A 286 2.82 -8.02 -12.50
C TRP A 286 2.68 -9.52 -12.23
N LYS A 287 3.78 -10.20 -11.97
CA LYS A 287 3.78 -11.63 -11.71
C LYS A 287 3.05 -11.96 -10.40
N THR A 288 3.25 -11.15 -9.36
CA THR A 288 2.55 -11.28 -8.08
C THR A 288 1.05 -11.01 -8.23
N TRP A 289 0.68 -9.99 -9.00
CA TRP A 289 -0.71 -9.70 -9.33
C TRP A 289 -1.38 -10.87 -10.09
N ALA A 290 -0.69 -11.47 -11.06
CA ALA A 290 -1.18 -12.68 -11.73
C ALA A 290 -1.39 -13.85 -10.75
N GLY A 291 -0.50 -13.99 -9.76
CA GLY A 291 -0.67 -14.95 -8.66
C GLY A 291 -1.90 -14.65 -7.79
N LEU A 292 -2.19 -13.39 -7.52
CA LEU A 292 -3.41 -12.97 -6.82
C LEU A 292 -4.67 -13.35 -7.63
N LEU A 293 -4.68 -13.11 -8.96
CA LEU A 293 -5.79 -13.53 -9.81
C LEU A 293 -5.98 -15.05 -9.83
N ALA A 294 -4.88 -15.81 -9.90
CA ALA A 294 -4.94 -17.27 -9.85
C ALA A 294 -5.53 -17.78 -8.52
N LEU A 295 -5.11 -17.18 -7.40
CA LEU A 295 -5.67 -17.49 -6.08
C LEU A 295 -7.17 -17.15 -6.03
N LEU A 296 -7.56 -16.00 -6.54
CA LEU A 296 -8.96 -15.58 -6.59
C LEU A 296 -9.81 -16.51 -7.48
N GLN A 297 -9.25 -16.97 -8.62
CA GLN A 297 -9.92 -17.95 -9.47
C GLN A 297 -10.17 -19.28 -8.75
N ILE A 298 -9.21 -19.73 -7.93
CA ILE A 298 -9.39 -20.93 -7.09
C ILE A 298 -10.55 -20.71 -6.09
N VAL A 299 -10.62 -19.55 -5.45
CA VAL A 299 -11.71 -19.21 -4.53
C VAL A 299 -13.06 -19.22 -5.25
N ILE A 300 -13.16 -18.64 -6.45
CA ILE A 300 -14.38 -18.65 -7.26
C ILE A 300 -14.82 -20.08 -7.57
N LEU A 301 -13.89 -20.93 -7.99
CA LEU A 301 -14.19 -22.34 -8.31
C LEU A 301 -14.66 -23.13 -7.08
N LEU A 302 -14.03 -22.90 -5.92
CA LEU A 302 -14.44 -23.55 -4.67
C LEU A 302 -15.84 -23.12 -4.23
N LEU A 303 -16.18 -21.83 -4.39
CA LEU A 303 -17.52 -21.31 -4.08
C LEU A 303 -18.60 -21.79 -5.06
N ALA A 304 -18.22 -22.25 -6.25
CA ALA A 304 -19.14 -22.78 -7.26
C ALA A 304 -19.41 -24.28 -7.10
N LEU A 305 -18.67 -24.99 -6.24
CA LEU A 305 -18.93 -26.42 -5.99
C LEU A 305 -20.25 -26.57 -5.23
N PRO A 306 -21.12 -27.50 -5.67
CA PRO A 306 -22.35 -27.82 -4.94
C PRO A 306 -21.98 -28.41 -3.56
N VAL A 307 -22.57 -27.87 -2.51
CA VAL A 307 -22.52 -28.42 -1.14
C VAL A 307 -23.38 -29.64 -1.00
#